data_aae1333780b67aa54f54f485221009b9
#
_entry.id   aae1333780b67aa54f54f485221009b9
#
_cell.length_a   1.000
_cell.length_b   1.000
_cell.length_c   1.000
_cell.angle_alpha   90.00
_cell.angle_beta   90.00
_cell.angle_gamma   90.00
#
_symmetry.space_group_name_H-M   'P 1'
#
loop_
_entity.id
_entity.type
_entity.pdbx_description
1 polymer ?
#
loop_
_entity_poly.entity_id
_entity_poly.type
_entity_poly.pdbx_seq_one_letter_code
_entity_poly.pdbx_strand_id
1 'polypeptide(L)'
;KFTNCVTFKNTADFFLNFNYLNFNNETILVKGARHFQFEEIVTALEEKTHETVLEINLNAISHNLNFYKSKLKATTKMMVMVKAFGYGSGGFEIAKLLEHHKVDYLGVAFADEGISLKNAGIILPIMVLNPETTSFSAIIQHHLEPEIYSLKGLNAFLEIAEKRKLKHFPIHIKLDTGMHRLGFEEEDLDELIATLKGNQFIAVKSILSHMATSDDLEQQDFAHAQLHLFEKLSAILMTELQIKPIRHILNTSGISNFPEAQYDMVRLGIGLYGVSNDPEEQKFLENVG
;
A
#
# COMPACT_ATOMS: atom_id res chain seq x y z
N LYS A 1 -41.51 21.93 27.13
CA LYS A 1 -41.20 23.27 26.57
C LYS A 1 -39.75 23.54 26.84
N PHE A 2 -38.96 23.67 25.79
CA PHE A 2 -37.54 24.08 25.92
C PHE A 2 -37.52 25.58 26.25
N THR A 3 -36.85 25.96 27.33
CA THR A 3 -36.74 27.35 27.80
C THR A 3 -35.45 27.93 27.27
N ASN A 4 -34.99 28.16 26.33
CA ASN A 4 -33.82 28.74 25.65
C ASN A 4 -33.42 27.86 24.44
N CYS A 5 -34.19 27.95 23.38
CA CYS A 5 -33.86 27.24 22.14
C CYS A 5 -33.42 28.24 21.08
N VAL A 6 -32.26 28.02 20.52
CA VAL A 6 -31.78 28.73 19.34
C VAL A 6 -31.91 27.80 18.15
N THR A 7 -32.41 28.29 17.03
CA THR A 7 -32.58 27.49 15.82
C THR A 7 -31.70 28.00 14.69
N PHE A 8 -31.12 27.07 13.93
CA PHE A 8 -30.29 27.35 12.77
C PHE A 8 -30.87 26.65 11.54
N LYS A 9 -30.73 27.21 10.34
CA LYS A 9 -31.30 26.68 9.11
C LYS A 9 -30.59 25.38 8.66
N ASN A 10 -29.31 25.27 8.91
CA ASN A 10 -28.43 24.14 8.59
C ASN A 10 -27.14 24.20 9.41
N THR A 11 -26.25 23.22 9.27
CA THR A 11 -24.99 23.14 9.99
C THR A 11 -24.05 24.31 9.64
N ALA A 12 -24.03 24.81 8.41
CA ALA A 12 -23.23 25.96 8.02
C ALA A 12 -23.73 27.25 8.70
N ASP A 13 -25.05 27.46 8.82
CA ASP A 13 -25.64 28.58 9.54
C ASP A 13 -25.32 28.51 11.04
N PHE A 14 -25.29 27.31 11.61
CA PHE A 14 -24.82 27.07 12.98
C PHE A 14 -23.37 27.58 13.15
N PHE A 15 -22.44 27.18 12.32
CA PHE A 15 -21.02 27.60 12.43
C PHE A 15 -20.81 29.10 12.28
N LEU A 16 -21.60 29.77 11.45
CA LEU A 16 -21.52 31.24 11.27
C LEU A 16 -21.99 32.02 12.48
N ASN A 17 -22.93 31.47 13.25
CA ASN A 17 -23.62 32.17 14.31
C ASN A 17 -23.34 31.62 15.72
N PHE A 18 -22.57 30.51 15.80
CA PHE A 18 -22.29 29.85 17.06
C PHE A 18 -21.12 30.50 17.79
N ASN A 19 -21.29 30.80 19.11
CA ASN A 19 -20.24 31.33 19.94
C ASN A 19 -19.79 30.26 20.94
N TYR A 20 -18.59 29.72 20.75
CA TYR A 20 -17.97 28.70 21.58
C TYR A 20 -17.75 29.10 23.03
N LEU A 21 -17.65 30.40 23.30
CA LEU A 21 -17.41 30.95 24.64
C LEU A 21 -18.61 30.84 25.58
N ASN A 22 -19.75 30.38 25.08
CA ASN A 22 -20.98 30.22 25.87
C ASN A 22 -21.03 28.91 26.68
N PHE A 23 -20.06 27.97 26.48
CA PHE A 23 -20.03 26.70 27.17
C PHE A 23 -18.82 26.62 28.10
N ASN A 24 -19.06 26.28 29.37
CA ASN A 24 -17.99 26.12 30.36
C ASN A 24 -18.39 25.00 31.35
N ASN A 25 -17.58 23.93 31.40
CA ASN A 25 -17.82 22.75 32.24
C ASN A 25 -19.18 22.07 31.99
N GLU A 26 -19.63 22.00 30.76
CA GLU A 26 -20.90 21.42 30.39
C GLU A 26 -20.73 20.09 29.61
N THR A 27 -21.71 19.21 29.76
CA THR A 27 -21.79 18.01 28.92
C THR A 27 -22.76 18.30 27.78
N ILE A 28 -22.28 18.27 26.54
CA ILE A 28 -23.05 18.59 25.34
C ILE A 28 -23.42 17.30 24.61
N LEU A 29 -24.71 17.04 24.43
CA LEU A 29 -25.21 15.95 23.61
C LEU A 29 -25.51 16.46 22.20
N VAL A 30 -24.73 16.01 21.22
CA VAL A 30 -24.99 16.26 19.80
C VAL A 30 -25.72 15.05 19.21
N LYS A 31 -26.95 15.23 18.69
CA LYS A 31 -27.78 14.17 18.15
C LYS A 31 -28.47 14.61 16.88
N GLY A 32 -28.30 13.86 15.79
CA GLY A 32 -28.99 14.10 14.52
C GLY A 32 -28.86 12.96 13.54
N ALA A 33 -29.53 13.06 12.40
CA ALA A 33 -29.38 12.09 11.32
C ALA A 33 -28.07 12.36 10.55
N ARG A 34 -27.47 11.32 9.99
CA ARG A 34 -26.15 11.37 9.30
C ARG A 34 -26.05 12.44 8.21
N HIS A 35 -27.15 12.75 7.51
CA HIS A 35 -27.14 13.75 6.45
C HIS A 35 -26.91 15.20 6.95
N PHE A 36 -27.01 15.46 8.27
CA PHE A 36 -26.70 16.76 8.85
C PHE A 36 -25.22 16.95 9.19
N GLN A 37 -24.41 15.92 9.07
CA GLN A 37 -22.96 15.95 9.34
C GLN A 37 -22.63 16.54 10.72
N PHE A 38 -23.34 16.12 11.76
CA PHE A 38 -23.16 16.65 13.11
C PHE A 38 -21.83 16.29 13.75
N GLU A 39 -21.05 15.38 13.13
CA GLU A 39 -19.65 15.09 13.44
C GLU A 39 -18.79 16.35 13.34
N GLU A 40 -19.07 17.25 12.40
CA GLU A 40 -18.39 18.55 12.28
C GLU A 40 -18.63 19.44 13.51
N ILE A 41 -19.84 19.40 14.08
CA ILE A 41 -20.18 20.14 15.30
C ILE A 41 -19.44 19.55 16.50
N VAL A 42 -19.34 18.22 16.60
CA VAL A 42 -18.57 17.55 17.66
C VAL A 42 -17.11 17.99 17.61
N THR A 43 -16.49 17.90 16.43
CA THR A 43 -15.10 18.31 16.22
C THR A 43 -14.86 19.78 16.57
N ALA A 44 -15.83 20.66 16.29
CA ALA A 44 -15.72 22.08 16.59
C ALA A 44 -15.93 22.40 18.08
N LEU A 45 -16.66 21.54 18.81
CA LEU A 45 -16.89 21.67 20.26
C LEU A 45 -15.83 20.96 21.11
N GLU A 46 -15.03 20.08 20.50
CA GLU A 46 -13.90 19.45 21.19
C GLU A 46 -12.86 20.51 21.56
N GLU A 47 -12.67 20.71 22.85
CA GLU A 47 -11.58 21.56 23.36
C GLU A 47 -10.25 20.85 23.07
N LYS A 48 -9.54 21.27 22.03
CA LYS A 48 -8.19 20.78 21.74
C LYS A 48 -7.22 21.35 22.78
N THR A 49 -7.08 20.62 23.89
CA THR A 49 -6.15 21.00 24.97
C THR A 49 -4.68 20.73 24.60
N HIS A 50 -4.44 19.89 23.61
CA HIS A 50 -3.11 19.64 23.05
C HIS A 50 -3.22 19.46 21.53
N GLU A 51 -2.53 20.29 20.79
CA GLU A 51 -2.32 20.08 19.37
C GLU A 51 -0.96 19.38 19.18
N THR A 52 -1.00 18.05 19.03
CA THR A 52 0.19 17.33 18.58
C THR A 52 0.24 17.43 17.06
N VAL A 53 1.18 18.21 16.55
CA VAL A 53 1.43 18.37 15.11
C VAL A 53 2.55 17.41 14.72
N LEU A 54 2.29 16.56 13.75
CA LEU A 54 3.33 15.78 13.07
C LEU A 54 3.75 16.56 11.82
N GLU A 55 4.93 17.12 11.85
CA GLU A 55 5.53 17.77 10.68
C GLU A 55 6.32 16.74 9.87
N ILE A 56 6.03 16.65 8.56
CA ILE A 56 6.71 15.73 7.66
C ILE A 56 7.66 16.49 6.74
N ASN A 57 8.93 16.16 6.81
CA ASN A 57 9.96 16.73 5.98
C ASN A 57 10.05 16.04 4.61
N LEU A 58 9.40 16.61 3.59
CA LEU A 58 9.40 16.07 2.23
C LEU A 58 10.79 16.09 1.57
N ASN A 59 11.70 16.96 2.01
CA ASN A 59 13.09 16.94 1.53
C ASN A 59 13.82 15.71 2.05
N ALA A 60 13.60 15.34 3.32
CA ALA A 60 14.14 14.12 3.90
C ALA A 60 13.58 12.87 3.17
N ILE A 61 12.29 12.84 2.83
CA ILE A 61 11.70 11.79 1.99
C ILE A 61 12.43 11.70 0.63
N SER A 62 12.66 12.85 -0.02
CA SER A 62 13.36 12.89 -1.31
C SER A 62 14.82 12.44 -1.19
N HIS A 63 15.51 12.83 -0.12
CA HIS A 63 16.87 12.42 0.18
C HIS A 63 16.95 10.88 0.34
N ASN A 64 16.12 10.32 1.20
CA ASN A 64 16.08 8.88 1.48
C ASN A 64 15.71 8.08 0.22
N LEU A 65 14.74 8.56 -0.57
CA LEU A 65 14.40 7.96 -1.85
C LEU A 65 15.61 7.89 -2.79
N ASN A 66 16.34 9.00 -2.93
CA ASN A 66 17.50 9.07 -3.80
C ASN A 66 18.65 8.19 -3.29
N PHE A 67 18.83 8.08 -1.97
CA PHE A 67 19.78 7.16 -1.36
C PHE A 67 19.51 5.71 -1.79
N TYR A 68 18.27 5.23 -1.66
CA TYR A 68 17.94 3.87 -2.10
C TYR A 68 17.97 3.71 -3.63
N LYS A 69 17.57 4.73 -4.40
CA LYS A 69 17.71 4.71 -5.87
C LYS A 69 19.16 4.54 -6.30
N SER A 70 20.12 5.15 -5.60
CA SER A 70 21.55 5.03 -5.92
C SER A 70 22.10 3.60 -5.78
N LYS A 71 21.43 2.74 -5.01
CA LYS A 71 21.79 1.32 -4.82
C LYS A 71 21.24 0.41 -5.93
N LEU A 72 20.38 0.92 -6.81
CA LEU A 72 19.71 0.12 -7.83
C LEU A 72 20.50 0.07 -9.13
N LYS A 73 20.38 -1.06 -9.82
CA LYS A 73 20.77 -1.16 -11.23
C LYS A 73 19.88 -0.26 -12.09
N ALA A 74 20.39 0.29 -13.16
CA ALA A 74 19.66 1.22 -14.03
C ALA A 74 18.34 0.65 -14.60
N THR A 75 18.21 -0.66 -14.68
CA THR A 75 17.02 -1.36 -15.19
C THR A 75 16.03 -1.76 -14.10
N THR A 76 16.43 -1.68 -12.83
CA THR A 76 15.59 -2.10 -11.70
C THR A 76 14.56 -1.03 -11.38
N LYS A 77 13.30 -1.41 -11.41
CA LYS A 77 12.16 -0.58 -11.03
C LYS A 77 12.06 -0.42 -9.52
N MET A 78 11.36 0.63 -9.11
CA MET A 78 11.09 0.88 -7.70
C MET A 78 9.60 1.00 -7.44
N MET A 79 9.09 0.13 -6.56
CA MET A 79 7.82 0.29 -5.88
C MET A 79 8.07 0.93 -4.52
N VAL A 80 7.23 1.91 -4.15
CA VAL A 80 7.32 2.56 -2.84
C VAL A 80 6.06 2.28 -2.04
N MET A 81 6.25 1.88 -0.77
CA MET A 81 5.14 1.55 0.13
C MET A 81 4.59 2.82 0.77
N VAL A 82 3.31 3.11 0.50
CA VAL A 82 2.56 4.24 1.08
C VAL A 82 1.37 3.77 1.92
N LYS A 83 1.45 2.54 2.42
CA LYS A 83 0.44 1.92 3.29
C LYS A 83 0.29 2.68 4.61
N ALA A 84 -0.85 2.50 5.30
CA ALA A 84 -1.20 3.18 6.55
C ALA A 84 -1.08 4.71 6.42
N PHE A 85 -1.64 5.29 5.34
CA PHE A 85 -1.53 6.71 5.01
C PHE A 85 -0.09 7.24 5.03
N GLY A 86 0.82 6.50 4.37
CA GLY A 86 2.24 6.83 4.37
C GLY A 86 2.88 6.66 5.76
N TYR A 87 2.55 5.57 6.45
CA TYR A 87 2.97 5.29 7.84
C TYR A 87 2.56 6.41 8.82
N GLY A 88 1.39 7.04 8.59
CA GLY A 88 0.90 8.14 9.39
C GLY A 88 1.36 9.54 8.95
N SER A 89 2.20 9.61 7.90
CA SER A 89 2.85 10.85 7.46
C SER A 89 2.08 11.63 6.37
N GLY A 90 0.84 11.23 6.06
CA GLY A 90 0.06 11.82 4.97
C GLY A 90 0.28 11.09 3.63
N GLY A 91 -0.77 10.44 3.12
CA GLY A 91 -0.64 9.57 1.94
C GLY A 91 -0.52 10.34 0.62
N PHE A 92 -1.25 11.45 0.47
CA PHE A 92 -1.35 12.15 -0.80
C PHE A 92 -0.09 12.95 -1.14
N GLU A 93 0.42 13.75 -0.22
CA GLU A 93 1.60 14.60 -0.41
C GLU A 93 2.83 13.76 -0.74
N ILE A 94 3.00 12.64 -0.02
CA ILE A 94 4.09 11.70 -0.28
C ILE A 94 3.89 11.02 -1.64
N ALA A 95 2.69 10.56 -1.98
CA ALA A 95 2.42 9.95 -3.27
C ALA A 95 2.67 10.92 -4.43
N LYS A 96 2.32 12.20 -4.28
CA LYS A 96 2.60 13.25 -5.26
C LYS A 96 4.09 13.51 -5.42
N LEU A 97 4.83 13.54 -4.32
CA LEU A 97 6.29 13.64 -4.33
C LEU A 97 6.93 12.45 -5.08
N LEU A 98 6.47 11.23 -4.77
CA LEU A 98 6.96 10.01 -5.42
C LEU A 98 6.64 9.99 -6.92
N GLU A 99 5.47 10.47 -7.32
CA GLU A 99 5.11 10.65 -8.73
C GLU A 99 6.04 11.64 -9.44
N HIS A 100 6.35 12.78 -8.80
CA HIS A 100 7.33 13.75 -9.30
C HIS A 100 8.73 13.11 -9.47
N HIS A 101 9.14 12.28 -8.52
CA HIS A 101 10.39 11.52 -8.57
C HIS A 101 10.37 10.33 -9.53
N LYS A 102 9.25 10.10 -10.24
CA LYS A 102 9.09 9.04 -11.26
C LYS A 102 9.40 7.64 -10.70
N VAL A 103 8.86 7.30 -9.54
CA VAL A 103 8.84 5.91 -9.09
C VAL A 103 7.90 5.10 -9.99
N ASP A 104 8.12 3.78 -10.08
CA ASP A 104 7.37 2.96 -11.03
C ASP A 104 6.01 2.50 -10.50
N TYR A 105 5.92 2.28 -9.18
CA TYR A 105 4.72 1.75 -8.51
C TYR A 105 4.54 2.36 -7.13
N LEU A 106 3.30 2.42 -6.69
CA LEU A 106 2.96 2.56 -5.26
C LEU A 106 2.39 1.25 -4.74
N GLY A 107 2.68 0.94 -3.47
CA GLY A 107 2.10 -0.20 -2.77
C GLY A 107 1.30 0.26 -1.57
N VAL A 108 0.04 -0.18 -1.48
CA VAL A 108 -0.86 0.07 -0.35
C VAL A 108 -1.27 -1.25 0.31
N ALA A 109 -1.73 -1.19 1.56
CA ALA A 109 -2.19 -2.40 2.24
C ALA A 109 -3.60 -2.81 1.77
N PHE A 110 -4.53 -1.87 1.73
CA PHE A 110 -5.95 -2.09 1.45
C PHE A 110 -6.45 -1.26 0.27
N ALA A 111 -7.60 -1.66 -0.28
CA ALA A 111 -8.19 -1.00 -1.45
C ALA A 111 -8.55 0.47 -1.19
N ASP A 112 -9.07 0.80 0.00
CA ASP A 112 -9.52 2.16 0.35
C ASP A 112 -8.38 3.17 0.26
N GLU A 113 -7.16 2.79 0.67
CA GLU A 113 -5.97 3.64 0.57
C GLU A 113 -5.67 3.95 -0.90
N GLY A 114 -5.68 2.91 -1.76
CA GLY A 114 -5.46 3.07 -3.19
C GLY A 114 -6.55 3.90 -3.87
N ILE A 115 -7.81 3.69 -3.50
CA ILE A 115 -8.97 4.46 -3.99
C ILE A 115 -8.82 5.93 -3.62
N SER A 116 -8.44 6.23 -2.37
CA SER A 116 -8.20 7.59 -1.91
C SER A 116 -7.13 8.29 -2.74
N LEU A 117 -6.01 7.62 -3.01
CA LEU A 117 -4.94 8.15 -3.86
C LEU A 117 -5.39 8.37 -5.30
N LYS A 118 -6.13 7.42 -5.88
CA LYS A 118 -6.68 7.58 -7.25
C LYS A 118 -7.67 8.74 -7.34
N ASN A 119 -8.56 8.89 -6.36
CA ASN A 119 -9.51 10.02 -6.29
C ASN A 119 -8.80 11.36 -6.12
N ALA A 120 -7.66 11.39 -5.43
CA ALA A 120 -6.80 12.57 -5.30
C ALA A 120 -5.97 12.86 -6.58
N GLY A 121 -6.07 12.05 -7.64
CA GLY A 121 -5.44 12.28 -8.93
C GLY A 121 -4.04 11.69 -9.08
N ILE A 122 -3.67 10.68 -8.31
CA ILE A 122 -2.43 9.93 -8.51
C ILE A 122 -2.58 9.00 -9.72
N ILE A 123 -1.70 9.17 -10.71
CA ILE A 123 -1.72 8.39 -11.96
C ILE A 123 -0.86 7.13 -11.93
N LEU A 124 0.12 7.06 -11.02
CA LEU A 124 0.97 5.87 -10.86
C LEU A 124 0.14 4.59 -10.70
N PRO A 125 0.61 3.44 -11.20
CA PRO A 125 0.01 2.15 -10.87
C PRO A 125 0.11 1.90 -9.37
N ILE A 126 -0.96 1.36 -8.78
CA ILE A 126 -1.07 1.10 -7.35
C ILE A 126 -1.39 -0.36 -7.12
N MET A 127 -0.47 -1.08 -6.46
CA MET A 127 -0.67 -2.45 -6.03
C MET A 127 -1.34 -2.48 -4.65
N VAL A 128 -2.40 -3.28 -4.52
CA VAL A 128 -3.06 -3.58 -3.24
C VAL A 128 -2.53 -4.91 -2.72
N LEU A 129 -1.81 -4.90 -1.60
CA LEU A 129 -1.08 -6.06 -1.07
C LEU A 129 -1.94 -7.03 -0.26
N ASN A 130 -3.06 -6.59 0.27
CA ASN A 130 -3.96 -7.41 1.04
C ASN A 130 -5.42 -7.15 0.64
N PRO A 131 -5.78 -7.45 -0.62
CA PRO A 131 -7.13 -7.22 -1.09
C PRO A 131 -8.09 -8.24 -0.49
N GLU A 132 -9.18 -7.77 0.08
CA GLU A 132 -10.32 -8.62 0.45
C GLU A 132 -11.16 -8.92 -0.80
N THR A 133 -11.78 -10.10 -0.87
CA THR A 133 -12.64 -10.47 -2.00
C THR A 133 -13.81 -9.52 -2.21
N THR A 134 -14.31 -8.91 -1.14
CA THR A 134 -15.35 -7.88 -1.14
C THR A 134 -14.92 -6.59 -1.83
N SER A 135 -13.61 -6.29 -1.86
CA SER A 135 -13.05 -5.09 -2.47
C SER A 135 -12.74 -5.23 -3.97
N PHE A 136 -12.78 -6.44 -4.55
CA PHE A 136 -12.38 -6.67 -5.94
C PHE A 136 -13.15 -5.81 -6.96
N SER A 137 -14.45 -5.61 -6.72
CA SER A 137 -15.25 -4.73 -7.58
C SER A 137 -14.77 -3.28 -7.59
N ALA A 138 -14.37 -2.75 -6.43
CA ALA A 138 -13.84 -1.40 -6.27
C ALA A 138 -12.41 -1.30 -6.84
N ILE A 139 -11.58 -2.32 -6.62
CA ILE A 139 -10.24 -2.44 -7.21
C ILE A 139 -10.31 -2.31 -8.73
N ILE A 140 -11.21 -3.05 -9.37
CA ILE A 140 -11.40 -2.98 -10.83
C ILE A 140 -11.90 -1.60 -11.25
N GLN A 141 -12.88 -1.03 -10.53
CA GLN A 141 -13.47 0.26 -10.86
C GLN A 141 -12.47 1.42 -10.81
N HIS A 142 -11.54 1.36 -9.86
CA HIS A 142 -10.51 2.40 -9.67
C HIS A 142 -9.17 2.06 -10.30
N HIS A 143 -9.10 1.01 -11.15
CA HIS A 143 -7.88 0.58 -11.83
C HIS A 143 -6.70 0.35 -10.89
N LEU A 144 -6.97 -0.25 -9.72
CA LEU A 144 -5.95 -0.74 -8.80
C LEU A 144 -5.55 -2.16 -9.21
N GLU A 145 -4.35 -2.58 -8.83
CA GLU A 145 -3.79 -3.88 -9.21
C GLU A 145 -3.71 -4.79 -7.98
N PRO A 146 -4.51 -5.89 -7.88
CA PRO A 146 -4.54 -6.72 -6.69
C PRO A 146 -3.37 -7.71 -6.62
N GLU A 147 -2.80 -7.88 -5.42
CA GLU A 147 -1.99 -9.05 -5.09
C GLU A 147 -2.91 -10.26 -4.90
N ILE A 148 -2.62 -11.35 -5.57
CA ILE A 148 -3.35 -12.63 -5.45
C ILE A 148 -2.41 -13.65 -4.79
N TYR A 149 -2.85 -14.19 -3.67
CA TYR A 149 -2.04 -15.04 -2.80
C TYR A 149 -2.69 -16.37 -2.43
N SER A 150 -3.84 -16.70 -3.03
CA SER A 150 -4.52 -17.98 -2.82
C SER A 150 -5.44 -18.34 -4.01
N LEU A 151 -5.67 -19.62 -4.23
CA LEU A 151 -6.62 -20.10 -5.22
C LEU A 151 -8.04 -19.60 -4.98
N LYS A 152 -8.46 -19.51 -3.72
CA LYS A 152 -9.76 -18.93 -3.36
C LYS A 152 -9.88 -17.47 -3.83
N GLY A 153 -8.85 -16.65 -3.59
CA GLY A 153 -8.79 -15.25 -4.04
C GLY A 153 -8.78 -15.16 -5.56
N LEU A 154 -7.97 -16.00 -6.23
CA LEU A 154 -7.88 -16.06 -7.69
C LEU A 154 -9.25 -16.37 -8.31
N ASN A 155 -9.90 -17.45 -7.87
CA ASN A 155 -11.20 -17.86 -8.41
C ASN A 155 -12.28 -16.79 -8.20
N ALA A 156 -12.32 -16.17 -7.02
CA ALA A 156 -13.25 -15.08 -6.75
C ALA A 156 -12.99 -13.85 -7.63
N PHE A 157 -11.73 -13.53 -7.92
CA PHE A 157 -11.38 -12.43 -8.83
C PHE A 157 -11.77 -12.77 -10.28
N LEU A 158 -11.48 -14.00 -10.74
CA LEU A 158 -11.81 -14.47 -12.08
C LEU A 158 -13.31 -14.44 -12.35
N GLU A 159 -14.14 -14.85 -11.38
CA GLU A 159 -15.60 -14.81 -11.50
C GLU A 159 -16.10 -13.38 -11.80
N ILE A 160 -15.53 -12.38 -11.11
CA ILE A 160 -15.87 -10.96 -11.35
C ILE A 160 -15.29 -10.49 -12.68
N ALA A 161 -14.06 -10.88 -13.01
CA ALA A 161 -13.38 -10.49 -14.24
C ALA A 161 -14.13 -11.00 -15.48
N GLU A 162 -14.59 -12.26 -15.46
CA GLU A 162 -15.40 -12.86 -16.50
C GLU A 162 -16.76 -12.17 -16.63
N LYS A 163 -17.47 -12.00 -15.52
CA LYS A 163 -18.78 -11.33 -15.48
C LYS A 163 -18.70 -9.90 -16.05
N ARG A 164 -17.60 -9.19 -15.78
CA ARG A 164 -17.36 -7.83 -16.30
C ARG A 164 -16.70 -7.82 -17.69
N LYS A 165 -16.39 -8.99 -18.25
CA LYS A 165 -15.71 -9.16 -19.54
C LYS A 165 -14.41 -8.36 -19.63
N LEU A 166 -13.62 -8.39 -18.55
CA LEU A 166 -12.31 -7.73 -18.54
C LEU A 166 -11.40 -8.33 -19.62
N LYS A 167 -10.37 -7.59 -19.98
CA LYS A 167 -9.34 -8.08 -20.92
C LYS A 167 -7.98 -7.74 -20.34
N HIS A 168 -7.20 -8.79 -20.06
CA HIS A 168 -5.82 -8.68 -19.57
C HIS A 168 -5.66 -7.72 -18.37
N PHE A 169 -6.61 -7.77 -17.42
CA PHE A 169 -6.55 -6.95 -16.22
C PHE A 169 -5.32 -7.35 -15.39
N PRO A 170 -4.46 -6.39 -14.97
CA PRO A 170 -3.22 -6.70 -14.28
C PRO A 170 -3.47 -7.25 -12.87
N ILE A 171 -2.82 -8.36 -12.56
CA ILE A 171 -2.77 -8.96 -11.22
C ILE A 171 -1.31 -9.28 -10.86
N HIS A 172 -1.04 -9.43 -9.58
CA HIS A 172 0.27 -9.78 -9.06
C HIS A 172 0.18 -11.09 -8.28
N ILE A 173 0.99 -12.08 -8.64
CA ILE A 173 1.01 -13.40 -8.00
C ILE A 173 2.04 -13.38 -6.88
N LYS A 174 1.59 -13.67 -5.66
CA LYS A 174 2.48 -13.81 -4.51
C LYS A 174 2.79 -15.25 -4.22
N LEU A 175 4.08 -15.56 -4.14
CA LEU A 175 4.61 -16.85 -3.72
C LEU A 175 5.00 -16.79 -2.23
N ASP A 176 4.72 -17.82 -1.47
CA ASP A 176 5.31 -18.01 -0.16
C ASP A 176 6.62 -18.79 -0.31
N THR A 177 7.71 -18.16 0.07
CA THR A 177 9.04 -18.78 0.01
C THR A 177 9.67 -18.92 1.40
N GLY A 178 8.83 -18.90 2.45
CA GLY A 178 9.28 -19.13 3.82
C GLY A 178 8.85 -18.06 4.84
N MET A 179 8.06 -17.05 4.44
CA MET A 179 7.48 -16.12 5.41
C MET A 179 6.25 -16.70 6.13
N HIS A 180 5.58 -17.69 5.54
CA HIS A 180 4.44 -18.42 6.07
C HIS A 180 3.30 -17.51 6.55
N ARG A 181 2.98 -16.50 5.73
CA ARG A 181 1.89 -15.57 6.02
C ARG A 181 0.82 -15.58 4.92
N LEU A 182 1.21 -15.29 3.70
CA LEU A 182 0.36 -15.24 2.51
C LEU A 182 1.21 -15.60 1.29
N GLY A 183 0.65 -16.34 0.35
CA GLY A 183 1.31 -16.70 -0.91
C GLY A 183 0.98 -18.11 -1.33
N PHE A 184 1.18 -18.41 -2.60
CA PHE A 184 1.11 -19.76 -3.13
C PHE A 184 2.40 -20.52 -2.77
N GLU A 185 2.26 -21.73 -2.28
CA GLU A 185 3.36 -22.65 -2.04
C GLU A 185 3.65 -23.50 -3.28
N GLU A 186 4.71 -24.31 -3.25
CA GLU A 186 5.08 -25.19 -4.39
C GLU A 186 3.95 -26.15 -4.77
N GLU A 187 3.20 -26.64 -3.79
CA GLU A 187 2.09 -27.57 -3.94
C GLU A 187 0.88 -26.95 -4.67
N ASP A 188 0.73 -25.64 -4.63
CA ASP A 188 -0.36 -24.91 -5.30
C ASP A 188 -0.10 -24.68 -6.80
N LEU A 189 1.15 -24.83 -7.27
CA LEU A 189 1.56 -24.35 -8.60
C LEU A 189 0.81 -25.03 -9.74
N ASP A 190 0.56 -26.32 -9.64
CA ASP A 190 -0.11 -27.07 -10.73
C ASP A 190 -1.54 -26.53 -10.95
N GLU A 191 -2.29 -26.28 -9.86
CA GLU A 191 -3.64 -25.73 -9.95
C GLU A 191 -3.61 -24.25 -10.36
N LEU A 192 -2.66 -23.48 -9.84
CA LEU A 192 -2.44 -22.09 -10.23
C LEU A 192 -2.16 -21.96 -11.73
N ILE A 193 -1.25 -22.79 -12.27
CA ILE A 193 -0.90 -22.81 -13.69
C ILE A 193 -2.12 -23.21 -14.52
N ALA A 194 -2.83 -24.27 -14.14
CA ALA A 194 -4.03 -24.72 -14.84
C ALA A 194 -5.10 -23.63 -14.91
N THR A 195 -5.28 -22.87 -13.83
CA THR A 195 -6.25 -21.77 -13.74
C THR A 195 -5.86 -20.55 -14.57
N LEU A 196 -4.56 -20.24 -14.65
CA LEU A 196 -4.06 -19.08 -15.37
C LEU A 196 -3.84 -19.34 -16.87
N LYS A 197 -3.58 -20.59 -17.25
CA LYS A 197 -3.21 -20.96 -18.63
C LYS A 197 -4.34 -20.68 -19.62
N GLY A 198 -4.07 -19.85 -20.60
CA GLY A 198 -5.06 -19.46 -21.61
C GLY A 198 -6.13 -18.46 -21.12
N ASN A 199 -6.02 -17.95 -19.89
CA ASN A 199 -6.96 -16.96 -19.38
C ASN A 199 -6.76 -15.61 -20.10
N GLN A 200 -7.86 -15.06 -20.63
CA GLN A 200 -7.83 -13.77 -21.35
C GLN A 200 -8.36 -12.59 -20.55
N PHE A 201 -8.94 -12.85 -19.37
CA PHE A 201 -9.55 -11.79 -18.55
C PHE A 201 -8.51 -11.06 -17.71
N ILE A 202 -7.45 -11.77 -17.31
CA ILE A 202 -6.37 -11.24 -16.45
C ILE A 202 -5.00 -11.42 -17.09
N ALA A 203 -4.04 -10.63 -16.64
CA ALA A 203 -2.63 -10.75 -17.01
C ALA A 203 -1.75 -10.74 -15.76
N VAL A 204 -0.87 -11.70 -15.62
CA VAL A 204 0.12 -11.72 -14.52
C VAL A 204 1.16 -10.64 -14.81
N LYS A 205 1.03 -9.51 -14.11
CA LYS A 205 1.91 -8.35 -14.23
C LYS A 205 3.22 -8.53 -13.50
N SER A 206 3.16 -9.11 -12.30
CA SER A 206 4.35 -9.47 -11.55
C SER A 206 4.19 -10.77 -10.78
N ILE A 207 5.33 -11.36 -10.44
CA ILE A 207 5.46 -12.44 -9.46
C ILE A 207 6.34 -11.92 -8.34
N LEU A 208 5.87 -12.09 -7.10
CA LEU A 208 6.57 -11.58 -5.93
C LEU A 208 6.61 -12.56 -4.77
N SER A 209 7.56 -12.34 -3.88
CA SER A 209 7.59 -12.90 -2.54
C SER A 209 8.04 -11.83 -1.54
N HIS A 210 8.29 -12.21 -0.29
CA HIS A 210 8.79 -11.31 0.76
C HIS A 210 9.86 -12.00 1.59
N MET A 211 11.01 -11.34 1.72
CA MET A 211 12.08 -11.84 2.59
C MET A 211 11.72 -11.60 4.05
N ALA A 212 11.77 -12.67 4.84
CA ALA A 212 11.42 -12.63 6.25
C ALA A 212 12.56 -12.09 7.13
N THR A 213 13.80 -12.35 6.73
CA THR A 213 15.01 -12.11 7.54
C THR A 213 16.06 -11.28 6.80
N SER A 214 15.63 -10.39 5.90
CA SER A 214 16.55 -9.57 5.11
C SER A 214 17.36 -8.56 5.91
N ASP A 215 16.96 -8.28 7.13
CA ASP A 215 17.60 -7.38 8.10
C ASP A 215 18.41 -8.09 9.17
N ASP A 216 18.41 -9.42 9.18
CA ASP A 216 19.15 -10.25 10.13
C ASP A 216 20.31 -10.98 9.41
N LEU A 217 21.52 -10.49 9.60
CA LEU A 217 22.72 -11.08 9.00
C LEU A 217 23.07 -12.47 9.55
N GLU A 218 22.55 -12.87 10.71
CA GLU A 218 22.72 -14.21 11.25
C GLU A 218 21.82 -15.25 10.56
N GLN A 219 20.79 -14.80 9.85
CA GLN A 219 19.82 -15.62 9.12
C GLN A 219 20.09 -15.65 7.60
N GLN A 220 21.31 -15.41 7.15
CA GLN A 220 21.64 -15.35 5.72
C GLN A 220 21.32 -16.66 4.98
N ASP A 221 21.57 -17.81 5.59
CA ASP A 221 21.28 -19.12 4.98
C ASP A 221 19.78 -19.25 4.67
N PHE A 222 18.92 -18.82 5.60
CA PHE A 222 17.49 -18.81 5.40
C PHE A 222 17.06 -17.80 4.32
N ALA A 223 17.65 -16.61 4.33
CA ALA A 223 17.40 -15.60 3.30
C ALA A 223 17.78 -16.11 1.89
N HIS A 224 18.92 -16.76 1.75
CA HIS A 224 19.35 -17.39 0.48
C HIS A 224 18.44 -18.56 0.08
N ALA A 225 17.96 -19.37 1.02
CA ALA A 225 16.99 -20.41 0.74
C ALA A 225 15.68 -19.82 0.19
N GLN A 226 15.19 -18.70 0.76
CA GLN A 226 14.03 -17.97 0.23
C GLN A 226 14.25 -17.48 -1.21
N LEU A 227 15.42 -16.90 -1.50
CA LEU A 227 15.78 -16.43 -2.84
C LEU A 227 15.82 -17.56 -3.84
N HIS A 228 16.46 -18.69 -3.48
CA HIS A 228 16.54 -19.87 -4.34
C HIS A 228 15.15 -20.46 -4.64
N LEU A 229 14.31 -20.57 -3.62
CA LEU A 229 12.95 -21.05 -3.80
C LEU A 229 12.13 -20.09 -4.69
N PHE A 230 12.28 -18.77 -4.49
CA PHE A 230 11.63 -17.78 -5.34
C PHE A 230 12.06 -17.90 -6.82
N GLU A 231 13.35 -18.09 -7.07
CA GLU A 231 13.85 -18.32 -8.43
C GLU A 231 13.23 -19.56 -9.05
N LYS A 232 13.25 -20.70 -8.33
CA LYS A 232 12.68 -21.95 -8.78
C LYS A 232 11.21 -21.81 -9.16
N LEU A 233 10.36 -21.31 -8.22
CA LEU A 233 8.92 -21.26 -8.41
C LEU A 233 8.52 -20.23 -9.48
N SER A 234 9.18 -19.05 -9.49
CA SER A 234 8.91 -18.04 -10.52
C SER A 234 9.31 -18.51 -11.91
N ALA A 235 10.43 -19.23 -12.06
CA ALA A 235 10.86 -19.81 -13.34
C ALA A 235 9.88 -20.84 -13.88
N ILE A 236 9.32 -21.70 -13.02
CA ILE A 236 8.27 -22.67 -13.40
C ILE A 236 7.06 -21.91 -13.95
N LEU A 237 6.53 -20.92 -13.21
CA LEU A 237 5.37 -20.13 -13.65
C LEU A 237 5.63 -19.42 -14.99
N MET A 238 6.80 -18.80 -15.14
CA MET A 238 7.17 -18.10 -16.37
C MET A 238 7.24 -19.05 -17.59
N THR A 239 7.77 -20.23 -17.39
CA THR A 239 7.94 -21.25 -18.45
C THR A 239 6.58 -21.83 -18.85
N GLU A 240 5.79 -22.28 -17.87
CA GLU A 240 4.52 -22.95 -18.13
C GLU A 240 3.44 -22.03 -18.70
N LEU A 241 3.43 -20.76 -18.25
CA LEU A 241 2.50 -19.76 -18.73
C LEU A 241 3.02 -18.98 -19.96
N GLN A 242 4.29 -19.17 -20.33
CA GLN A 242 4.96 -18.44 -21.43
C GLN A 242 4.90 -16.91 -21.26
N ILE A 243 5.13 -16.41 -20.04
CA ILE A 243 5.05 -14.99 -19.68
C ILE A 243 6.40 -14.43 -19.23
N LYS A 244 6.52 -13.10 -19.27
CA LYS A 244 7.66 -12.34 -18.74
C LYS A 244 7.17 -11.28 -17.76
N PRO A 245 6.77 -11.68 -16.55
CA PRO A 245 6.29 -10.74 -15.54
C PRO A 245 7.47 -10.04 -14.86
N ILE A 246 7.18 -8.91 -14.19
CA ILE A 246 8.12 -8.24 -13.27
C ILE A 246 8.35 -9.17 -12.07
N ARG A 247 9.58 -9.52 -11.75
CA ARG A 247 9.91 -10.30 -10.54
C ARG A 247 10.44 -9.38 -9.45
N HIS A 248 9.96 -9.56 -8.22
CA HIS A 248 10.45 -8.78 -7.09
C HIS A 248 10.26 -9.49 -5.74
N ILE A 249 11.28 -9.40 -4.87
CA ILE A 249 11.25 -10.01 -3.54
C ILE A 249 11.79 -9.05 -2.46
N LEU A 250 12.76 -8.17 -2.79
CA LEU A 250 13.44 -7.33 -1.82
C LEU A 250 12.53 -6.28 -1.21
N ASN A 251 12.60 -6.15 0.11
CA ASN A 251 12.11 -5.04 0.92
C ASN A 251 13.25 -4.02 1.17
N THR A 252 13.06 -3.05 2.05
CA THR A 252 14.07 -2.01 2.36
C THR A 252 15.44 -2.59 2.69
N SER A 253 15.53 -3.46 3.69
CA SER A 253 16.80 -4.06 4.12
C SER A 253 17.41 -4.96 3.05
N GLY A 254 16.55 -5.68 2.31
CA GLY A 254 16.99 -6.50 1.18
C GLY A 254 17.65 -5.70 0.07
N ILE A 255 17.24 -4.45 -0.18
CA ILE A 255 17.89 -3.59 -1.20
C ILE A 255 19.37 -3.40 -0.89
N SER A 256 19.73 -3.26 0.38
CA SER A 256 21.11 -3.04 0.82
C SER A 256 21.89 -4.33 1.00
N ASN A 257 21.26 -5.37 1.57
CA ASN A 257 21.94 -6.59 2.00
C ASN A 257 22.00 -7.68 0.91
N PHE A 258 21.14 -7.61 -0.13
CA PHE A 258 21.05 -8.61 -1.21
C PHE A 258 20.99 -7.92 -2.59
N PRO A 259 21.99 -7.08 -2.96
CA PRO A 259 21.97 -6.30 -4.19
C PRO A 259 21.94 -7.17 -5.47
N GLU A 260 22.34 -8.42 -5.40
CA GLU A 260 22.27 -9.39 -6.51
C GLU A 260 20.82 -9.78 -6.83
N ALA A 261 19.92 -9.79 -5.83
CA ALA A 261 18.53 -10.24 -5.92
C ALA A 261 17.53 -9.12 -6.24
N GLN A 262 17.96 -8.01 -6.84
CA GLN A 262 17.08 -6.90 -7.22
C GLN A 262 16.03 -7.30 -8.27
N TYR A 263 16.32 -8.32 -9.07
CA TYR A 263 15.48 -8.75 -10.19
C TYR A 263 15.00 -7.55 -11.05
N ASP A 264 13.69 -7.47 -11.33
CA ASP A 264 13.14 -6.40 -12.17
C ASP A 264 12.63 -5.22 -11.36
N MET A 265 12.34 -5.40 -10.05
CA MET A 265 11.81 -4.35 -9.17
C MET A 265 12.16 -4.62 -7.71
N VAL A 266 12.25 -3.55 -6.91
CA VAL A 266 12.39 -3.61 -5.45
C VAL A 266 11.24 -2.87 -4.78
N ARG A 267 11.01 -3.14 -3.48
CA ARG A 267 9.96 -2.48 -2.68
C ARG A 267 10.57 -1.70 -1.53
N LEU A 268 10.67 -0.38 -1.69
CA LEU A 268 11.11 0.52 -0.63
C LEU A 268 9.96 0.78 0.35
N GLY A 269 10.18 0.46 1.61
CA GLY A 269 9.25 0.66 2.71
C GLY A 269 9.76 1.65 3.75
N ILE A 270 10.08 1.15 4.93
CA ILE A 270 10.39 1.99 6.10
C ILE A 270 11.62 2.88 5.92
N GLY A 271 12.58 2.47 5.08
CA GLY A 271 13.76 3.29 4.78
C GLY A 271 13.43 4.62 4.11
N LEU A 272 12.32 4.72 3.36
CA LEU A 272 11.85 6.00 2.85
C LEU A 272 11.61 7.00 3.98
N TYR A 273 11.12 6.51 5.11
CA TYR A 273 10.75 7.30 6.29
C TYR A 273 11.92 7.51 7.27
N GLY A 274 13.14 7.20 6.82
CA GLY A 274 14.36 7.49 7.57
C GLY A 274 14.74 6.46 8.63
N VAL A 275 14.23 5.22 8.51
CA VAL A 275 14.49 4.15 9.48
C VAL A 275 15.21 2.98 8.80
N SER A 276 16.37 2.61 9.35
CA SER A 276 17.11 1.39 8.99
C SER A 276 17.47 0.59 10.25
N ASN A 277 17.50 -0.73 10.13
CA ASN A 277 17.98 -1.62 11.18
C ASN A 277 19.53 -1.72 11.16
N ASP A 278 20.18 -1.32 10.06
CA ASP A 278 21.63 -1.22 9.97
C ASP A 278 22.11 0.15 10.50
N PRO A 279 22.91 0.19 11.60
CA PRO A 279 23.42 1.43 12.16
C PRO A 279 24.30 2.24 11.20
N GLU A 280 25.01 1.59 10.27
CA GLU A 280 25.84 2.30 9.28
C GLU A 280 24.94 2.92 8.19
N GLU A 281 23.94 2.20 7.70
CA GLU A 281 22.97 2.74 6.77
C GLU A 281 22.16 3.90 7.39
N GLN A 282 21.78 3.76 8.66
CA GLN A 282 21.02 4.80 9.40
C GLN A 282 21.71 6.17 9.39
N LYS A 283 23.05 6.23 9.33
CA LYS A 283 23.80 7.49 9.27
C LYS A 283 23.59 8.28 7.99
N PHE A 284 23.14 7.62 6.93
CA PHE A 284 22.89 8.23 5.62
C PHE A 284 21.43 8.61 5.40
N LEU A 285 20.53 8.22 6.31
CA LEU A 285 19.12 8.53 6.21
C LEU A 285 18.79 9.79 7.02
N GLU A 286 17.89 10.60 6.46
CA GLU A 286 17.37 11.78 7.13
C GLU A 286 16.08 11.44 7.88
N ASN A 287 15.90 12.04 9.05
CA ASN A 287 14.67 11.93 9.83
C ASN A 287 13.55 12.67 9.11
N VAL A 288 12.41 12.02 8.97
CA VAL A 288 11.27 12.53 8.22
C VAL A 288 10.27 13.30 9.10
N GLY A 289 10.20 12.99 10.41
CA GLY A 289 9.29 13.62 11.35
C GLY A 289 9.79 13.66 12.77
#